data_e3466d645aa79f7492add07c08db6465
#
_entry.id   e3466d645aa79f7492add07c08db6465
#
_cell.length_a   1.000
_cell.length_b   1.000
_cell.length_c   1.000
_cell.angle_alpha   90.00
_cell.angle_beta   90.00
_cell.angle_gamma   90.00
#
_symmetry.space_group_name_H-M   'P 1'
#
loop_
_entity.id
_entity.type
_entity.pdbx_description
1 polymer ?
#
loop_
_entity_poly.entity_id
_entity_poly.type
_entity_poly.pdbx_seq_one_letter_code
_entity_poly.pdbx_strand_id
1 'polypeptide(L)'
;MTDLAAPPPKQKLKFLDTALYTLAVGTGIRWIAVAAAVGPSSLPLWILALFIFFIPLSVATAELTSRYDGEGGIYLWVRETLGPFAGFLCGWFYWIALMPYFGTILYFLSGLILAALGADPKNMFAYLSISVALSVLVTGIQLGGLKYGKWLPNIGMTGGWIVVAIILAIGAVIGARGQSATDFAHASWTAPLNFDTAILWGTIFFAYSGVEAVGMLRNEIEGGMRTVLWVLVILGLGSLVIYIAGTAAFLVILPQSELTRLAGFPDALRAGLARVGFAGFAPAVIGLFALAMMGGFTAWFGVGARLPFAAGIDHFLPPLFARRSPKTGAPIPAILLQATLMLGMVVLSQAGASVAGAYDFLVAMAVLGTTIPYVFMFVAYVKASRLPDVPGLWRPAGGMRTSIALGWTAFVATLIAILCTLVPGSADPHPWRGFLKIVVSGAAMFAIGVLFYWLADRRRKTALTLAAAAE
;
A
#
# COMPACT_ATOMS: atom_id res chain seq x y z
N MET A 1 28.84 -34.96 -11.05
CA MET A 1 28.48 -33.69 -11.69
C MET A 1 27.12 -33.92 -12.34
N THR A 2 26.06 -33.65 -11.59
CA THR A 2 24.69 -33.69 -12.11
C THR A 2 24.43 -32.38 -12.83
N ASP A 3 24.22 -32.46 -14.12
CA ASP A 3 23.83 -31.39 -15.03
C ASP A 3 22.53 -30.75 -14.49
N LEU A 4 22.64 -29.67 -13.73
CA LEU A 4 21.51 -28.85 -13.32
C LEU A 4 21.07 -28.11 -14.58
N ALA A 5 20.11 -28.67 -15.29
CA ALA A 5 19.44 -27.98 -16.38
C ALA A 5 19.07 -26.57 -15.95
N ALA A 6 19.49 -25.56 -16.70
CA ALA A 6 19.15 -24.18 -16.47
C ALA A 6 17.62 -24.06 -16.33
N PRO A 7 17.10 -23.33 -15.35
CA PRO A 7 15.67 -23.15 -15.20
C PRO A 7 15.10 -22.58 -16.51
N PRO A 8 13.90 -23.01 -16.94
CA PRO A 8 13.30 -22.52 -18.17
C PRO A 8 13.20 -21.00 -18.14
N PRO A 9 13.43 -20.33 -19.30
CA PRO A 9 13.38 -18.88 -19.36
C PRO A 9 12.01 -18.39 -18.84
N LYS A 10 12.03 -17.50 -17.84
CA LYS A 10 10.82 -16.88 -17.31
C LYS A 10 10.10 -16.16 -18.45
N GLN A 11 8.82 -16.46 -18.67
CA GLN A 11 8.00 -15.74 -19.64
C GLN A 11 7.96 -14.25 -19.25
N LYS A 12 8.41 -13.38 -20.17
CA LYS A 12 8.37 -11.93 -19.94
C LYS A 12 6.92 -11.41 -20.04
N LEU A 13 6.59 -10.49 -19.17
CA LEU A 13 5.29 -9.81 -19.16
C LEU A 13 5.19 -8.86 -20.37
N LYS A 14 4.14 -8.99 -21.15
CA LYS A 14 3.85 -8.06 -22.24
C LYS A 14 3.38 -6.71 -21.71
N PHE A 15 3.46 -5.68 -22.55
CA PHE A 15 3.07 -4.32 -22.18
C PHE A 15 1.67 -4.23 -21.55
N LEU A 16 0.65 -4.81 -22.19
CA LEU A 16 -0.73 -4.74 -21.70
C LEU A 16 -0.90 -5.47 -20.36
N ASP A 17 -0.28 -6.65 -20.22
CA ASP A 17 -0.34 -7.44 -18.97
C ASP A 17 0.32 -6.67 -17.83
N THR A 18 1.48 -6.04 -18.10
CA THR A 18 2.20 -5.21 -17.13
C THR A 18 1.38 -3.98 -16.72
N ALA A 19 0.78 -3.28 -17.69
CA ALA A 19 -0.01 -2.09 -17.43
C ALA A 19 -1.27 -2.40 -16.60
N LEU A 20 -2.03 -3.43 -16.99
CA LEU A 20 -3.24 -3.86 -16.28
C LEU A 20 -2.90 -4.38 -14.87
N TYR A 21 -1.85 -5.19 -14.74
CA TYR A 21 -1.39 -5.69 -13.46
C TYR A 21 -0.98 -4.54 -12.53
N THR A 22 -0.16 -3.63 -13.01
CA THR A 22 0.35 -2.50 -12.23
C THR A 22 -0.78 -1.56 -11.81
N LEU A 23 -1.73 -1.29 -12.71
CA LEU A 23 -2.91 -0.47 -12.39
C LEU A 23 -3.79 -1.15 -11.33
N ALA A 24 -4.00 -2.45 -11.43
CA ALA A 24 -4.80 -3.20 -10.46
C ALA A 24 -4.15 -3.28 -9.08
N VAL A 25 -2.83 -3.41 -9.02
CA VAL A 25 -2.06 -3.49 -7.76
C VAL A 25 -1.80 -2.10 -7.16
N GLY A 26 -1.53 -1.10 -8.02
CA GLY A 26 -1.19 0.26 -7.61
C GLY A 26 -2.38 1.17 -7.32
N THR A 27 -3.64 0.76 -7.63
CA THR A 27 -4.81 1.60 -7.38
C THR A 27 -5.64 1.05 -6.23
N GLY A 28 -5.61 1.75 -5.09
CA GLY A 28 -6.35 1.37 -3.89
C GLY A 28 -7.79 1.90 -3.89
N ILE A 29 -8.74 1.16 -4.45
CA ILE A 29 -10.15 1.55 -4.62
C ILE A 29 -10.81 2.02 -3.30
N ARG A 30 -10.47 1.41 -2.17
CA ARG A 30 -11.03 1.75 -0.84
C ARG A 30 -10.69 3.17 -0.38
N TRP A 31 -9.61 3.78 -0.89
CA TRP A 31 -9.19 5.12 -0.53
C TRP A 31 -10.13 6.21 -1.07
N ILE A 32 -10.95 5.87 -2.06
CA ILE A 32 -12.00 6.74 -2.60
C ILE A 32 -12.99 7.14 -1.49
N ALA A 33 -13.44 6.19 -0.66
CA ALA A 33 -14.34 6.48 0.45
C ALA A 33 -13.69 7.37 1.51
N VAL A 34 -12.39 7.17 1.78
CA VAL A 34 -11.64 8.03 2.72
C VAL A 34 -11.56 9.47 2.22
N ALA A 35 -11.34 9.67 0.93
CA ALA A 35 -11.32 11.00 0.34
C ALA A 35 -12.71 11.64 0.31
N ALA A 36 -13.73 10.89 -0.07
CA ALA A 36 -15.10 11.39 -0.12
C ALA A 36 -15.63 11.81 1.28
N ALA A 37 -15.16 11.18 2.36
CA ALA A 37 -15.49 11.57 3.73
C ALA A 37 -14.98 12.98 4.11
N VAL A 38 -13.98 13.51 3.42
CA VAL A 38 -13.50 14.90 3.61
C VAL A 38 -14.25 15.90 2.72
N GLY A 39 -15.00 15.39 1.73
CA GLY A 39 -15.83 16.19 0.86
C GLY A 39 -15.16 16.65 -0.43
N PRO A 40 -15.75 17.63 -1.15
CA PRO A 40 -15.28 18.10 -2.45
C PRO A 40 -13.85 18.62 -2.46
N SER A 41 -13.38 19.17 -1.35
CA SER A 41 -12.00 19.65 -1.20
C SER A 41 -10.93 18.57 -1.32
N SER A 42 -11.30 17.28 -1.25
CA SER A 42 -10.40 16.16 -1.50
C SER A 42 -10.04 15.98 -2.98
N LEU A 43 -10.87 16.45 -3.90
CA LEU A 43 -10.62 16.34 -5.34
C LEU A 43 -9.35 17.09 -5.79
N PRO A 44 -9.15 18.38 -5.43
CA PRO A 44 -7.90 19.07 -5.70
C PRO A 44 -6.68 18.43 -5.03
N LEU A 45 -6.84 17.79 -3.87
CA LEU A 45 -5.72 17.12 -3.18
C LEU A 45 -5.18 15.91 -3.96
N TRP A 46 -6.05 15.16 -4.68
CA TRP A 46 -5.60 14.10 -5.57
C TRP A 46 -4.71 14.63 -6.71
N ILE A 47 -5.11 15.77 -7.30
CA ILE A 47 -4.33 16.43 -8.37
C ILE A 47 -3.00 16.94 -7.81
N LEU A 48 -3.04 17.62 -6.66
CA LEU A 48 -1.82 18.14 -6.03
C LEU A 48 -0.83 17.01 -5.72
N ALA A 49 -1.29 15.91 -5.13
CA ALA A 49 -0.45 14.76 -4.80
C ALA A 49 0.14 14.07 -6.04
N LEU A 50 -0.60 14.05 -7.17
CA LEU A 50 -0.05 13.57 -8.44
C LEU A 50 1.22 14.34 -8.81
N PHE A 51 1.18 15.68 -8.73
CA PHE A 51 2.30 16.53 -9.17
C PHE A 51 3.45 16.56 -8.18
N ILE A 52 3.18 16.61 -6.87
CA ILE A 52 4.25 16.80 -5.87
C ILE A 52 4.78 15.48 -5.29
N PHE A 53 4.09 14.36 -5.51
CA PHE A 53 4.52 13.06 -5.01
C PHE A 53 4.58 11.99 -6.08
N PHE A 54 3.47 11.68 -6.79
CA PHE A 54 3.43 10.57 -7.74
C PHE A 54 4.38 10.74 -8.92
N ILE A 55 4.37 11.91 -9.58
CA ILE A 55 5.29 12.18 -10.71
C ILE A 55 6.75 12.15 -10.24
N PRO A 56 7.15 12.86 -9.16
CA PRO A 56 8.51 12.73 -8.63
C PRO A 56 8.89 11.31 -8.25
N LEU A 57 8.00 10.53 -7.63
CA LEU A 57 8.23 9.12 -7.28
C LEU A 57 8.44 8.27 -8.54
N SER A 58 7.60 8.46 -9.57
CA SER A 58 7.72 7.75 -10.84
C SER A 58 9.03 8.06 -11.56
N VAL A 59 9.42 9.34 -11.58
CA VAL A 59 10.70 9.78 -12.17
C VAL A 59 11.89 9.22 -11.40
N ALA A 60 11.85 9.26 -10.06
CA ALA A 60 12.88 8.67 -9.23
C ALA A 60 12.99 7.16 -9.44
N THR A 61 11.84 6.46 -9.49
CA THR A 61 11.79 5.03 -9.80
C THR A 61 12.42 4.72 -11.16
N ALA A 62 12.06 5.47 -12.20
CA ALA A 62 12.58 5.27 -13.54
C ALA A 62 14.10 5.50 -13.62
N GLU A 63 14.61 6.60 -13.04
CA GLU A 63 16.04 6.92 -13.06
C GLU A 63 16.85 5.91 -12.24
N LEU A 64 16.41 5.59 -11.01
CA LEU A 64 17.10 4.61 -10.15
C LEU A 64 17.07 3.20 -10.74
N THR A 65 15.95 2.78 -11.33
CA THR A 65 15.84 1.49 -12.04
C THR A 65 16.78 1.41 -13.24
N SER A 66 17.01 2.53 -13.95
CA SER A 66 17.93 2.58 -15.09
C SER A 66 19.40 2.64 -14.66
N ARG A 67 19.69 3.15 -13.46
CA ARG A 67 21.04 3.30 -12.92
C ARG A 67 21.58 2.03 -12.28
N TYR A 68 20.73 1.31 -11.53
CA TYR A 68 21.11 0.16 -10.73
C TYR A 68 20.50 -1.12 -11.30
N ASP A 69 21.34 -2.05 -11.70
CA ASP A 69 20.91 -3.38 -12.14
C ASP A 69 20.63 -4.26 -10.91
N GLY A 70 19.44 -4.90 -10.89
CA GLY A 70 19.06 -5.85 -9.84
C GLY A 70 17.57 -5.78 -9.49
N GLU A 71 17.09 -6.82 -8.80
CA GLU A 71 15.67 -7.00 -8.42
C GLU A 71 15.33 -6.42 -7.02
N GLY A 72 16.30 -5.80 -6.34
CA GLY A 72 16.16 -5.33 -4.95
C GLY A 72 15.34 -4.05 -4.77
N GLY A 73 14.96 -3.37 -5.87
CA GLY A 73 14.14 -2.16 -5.83
C GLY A 73 14.65 -1.10 -4.84
N ILE A 74 13.74 -0.52 -4.06
CA ILE A 74 14.03 0.58 -3.12
C ILE A 74 15.15 0.24 -2.12
N TYR A 75 15.23 -1.01 -1.65
CA TYR A 75 16.32 -1.46 -0.79
C TYR A 75 17.69 -1.35 -1.46
N LEU A 76 17.79 -1.87 -2.70
CA LEU A 76 19.04 -1.86 -3.47
C LEU A 76 19.50 -0.42 -3.72
N TRP A 77 18.61 0.45 -4.18
CA TRP A 77 18.93 1.84 -4.49
C TRP A 77 19.45 2.60 -3.28
N VAL A 78 18.81 2.41 -2.12
CA VAL A 78 19.22 3.03 -0.86
C VAL A 78 20.54 2.44 -0.37
N ARG A 79 20.75 1.12 -0.44
CA ARG A 79 21.98 0.45 -0.03
C ARG A 79 23.19 0.92 -0.84
N GLU A 80 23.07 0.95 -2.16
CA GLU A 80 24.17 1.35 -3.07
C GLU A 80 24.53 2.83 -2.92
N THR A 81 23.57 3.66 -2.50
CA THR A 81 23.76 5.11 -2.43
C THR A 81 24.11 5.59 -1.02
N LEU A 82 23.41 5.09 0.01
CA LEU A 82 23.53 5.55 1.40
C LEU A 82 24.22 4.55 2.33
N GLY A 83 24.50 3.35 1.84
CA GLY A 83 25.18 2.30 2.58
C GLY A 83 24.26 1.24 3.21
N PRO A 84 24.86 0.16 3.76
CA PRO A 84 24.13 -1.04 4.18
C PRO A 84 23.10 -0.81 5.29
N PHE A 85 23.40 0.06 6.25
CA PHE A 85 22.48 0.35 7.36
C PHE A 85 21.22 1.06 6.90
N ALA A 86 21.36 2.11 6.07
CA ALA A 86 20.23 2.83 5.50
C ALA A 86 19.40 1.92 4.58
N GLY A 87 20.05 1.10 3.75
CA GLY A 87 19.40 0.08 2.93
C GLY A 87 18.58 -0.87 3.77
N PHE A 88 19.17 -1.44 4.82
CA PHE A 88 18.47 -2.35 5.71
C PHE A 88 17.24 -1.69 6.36
N LEU A 89 17.37 -0.49 6.93
CA LEU A 89 16.24 0.21 7.53
C LEU A 89 15.14 0.51 6.52
N CYS A 90 15.50 0.92 5.31
CA CYS A 90 14.54 1.13 4.23
C CYS A 90 13.75 -0.15 3.91
N GLY A 91 14.44 -1.27 3.68
CA GLY A 91 13.80 -2.56 3.42
C GLY A 91 13.00 -3.09 4.62
N TRP A 92 13.49 -2.88 5.83
CA TRP A 92 12.80 -3.24 7.07
C TRP A 92 11.46 -2.51 7.20
N PHE A 93 11.45 -1.18 7.06
CA PHE A 93 10.21 -0.40 7.12
C PHE A 93 9.26 -0.74 5.98
N TYR A 94 9.77 -0.97 4.78
CA TYR A 94 8.96 -1.38 3.64
C TYR A 94 8.23 -2.71 3.90
N TRP A 95 8.87 -3.63 4.61
CA TRP A 95 8.27 -4.91 4.99
C TRP A 95 7.33 -4.79 6.20
N ILE A 96 7.79 -4.16 7.31
CA ILE A 96 7.01 -4.14 8.56
C ILE A 96 5.73 -3.29 8.42
N ALA A 97 5.71 -2.29 7.53
CA ALA A 97 4.52 -1.50 7.21
C ALA A 97 3.36 -2.33 6.66
N LEU A 98 3.64 -3.50 6.09
CA LEU A 98 2.59 -4.41 5.64
C LEU A 98 1.75 -4.97 6.79
N MET A 99 2.26 -5.05 8.00
CA MET A 99 1.54 -5.61 9.14
C MET A 99 0.31 -4.75 9.53
N PRO A 100 0.45 -3.44 9.83
CA PRO A 100 -0.72 -2.59 10.03
C PRO A 100 -1.56 -2.43 8.74
N TYR A 101 -0.95 -2.43 7.55
CA TYR A 101 -1.69 -2.39 6.28
C TYR A 101 -2.64 -3.57 6.13
N PHE A 102 -2.20 -4.79 6.41
CA PHE A 102 -3.06 -5.97 6.42
C PHE A 102 -4.15 -5.87 7.49
N GLY A 103 -3.84 -5.29 8.65
CA GLY A 103 -4.82 -4.97 9.68
C GLY A 103 -5.93 -4.06 9.15
N THR A 104 -5.58 -3.03 8.37
CA THR A 104 -6.61 -2.15 7.73
C THR A 104 -7.50 -2.91 6.77
N ILE A 105 -6.94 -3.87 6.01
CA ILE A 105 -7.74 -4.70 5.10
C ILE A 105 -8.68 -5.61 5.88
N LEU A 106 -8.20 -6.25 6.96
CA LEU A 106 -9.03 -7.09 7.81
C LEU A 106 -10.21 -6.32 8.40
N TYR A 107 -9.98 -5.10 8.91
CA TYR A 107 -11.04 -4.24 9.41
C TYR A 107 -12.04 -3.86 8.32
N PHE A 108 -11.54 -3.46 7.16
CA PHE A 108 -12.37 -3.09 6.02
C PHE A 108 -13.23 -4.28 5.53
N LEU A 109 -12.62 -5.47 5.40
CA LEU A 109 -13.33 -6.70 5.06
C LEU A 109 -14.37 -7.08 6.10
N SER A 110 -14.03 -6.96 7.40
CA SER A 110 -14.98 -7.20 8.48
C SER A 110 -16.19 -6.27 8.38
N GLY A 111 -15.95 -4.98 8.09
CA GLY A 111 -17.03 -4.01 7.86
C GLY A 111 -17.91 -4.36 6.66
N LEU A 112 -17.31 -4.80 5.53
CA LEU A 112 -18.05 -5.24 4.35
C LEU A 112 -18.92 -6.46 4.64
N ILE A 113 -18.39 -7.44 5.37
CA ILE A 113 -19.13 -8.66 5.76
C ILE A 113 -20.29 -8.32 6.69
N LEU A 114 -20.05 -7.52 7.73
CA LEU A 114 -21.09 -7.06 8.65
C LEU A 114 -22.16 -6.27 7.89
N ALA A 115 -21.74 -5.40 6.98
CA ALA A 115 -22.63 -4.65 6.12
C ALA A 115 -23.48 -5.56 5.21
N ALA A 116 -22.89 -6.59 4.58
CA ALA A 116 -23.63 -7.53 3.74
C ALA A 116 -24.66 -8.35 4.55
N LEU A 117 -24.34 -8.66 5.80
CA LEU A 117 -25.20 -9.40 6.73
C LEU A 117 -26.23 -8.52 7.44
N GLY A 118 -26.19 -7.18 7.28
CA GLY A 118 -27.05 -6.25 8.02
C GLY A 118 -26.78 -6.24 9.54
N ALA A 119 -25.57 -6.61 9.97
CA ALA A 119 -25.18 -6.68 11.37
C ALA A 119 -24.67 -5.32 11.90
N ASP A 120 -24.59 -5.16 13.23
CA ASP A 120 -24.18 -3.93 13.88
C ASP A 120 -22.72 -3.54 13.51
N PRO A 121 -22.51 -2.38 12.85
CA PRO A 121 -21.20 -1.92 12.43
C PRO A 121 -20.33 -1.38 13.59
N LYS A 122 -20.83 -1.33 14.82
CA LYS A 122 -20.10 -0.88 16.01
C LYS A 122 -19.61 -2.03 16.90
N ASN A 123 -19.96 -3.26 16.54
CA ASN A 123 -19.60 -4.44 17.34
C ASN A 123 -18.10 -4.78 17.19
N MET A 124 -17.29 -4.28 18.10
CA MET A 124 -15.83 -4.50 18.14
C MET A 124 -15.46 -5.99 18.19
N PHE A 125 -16.21 -6.80 18.96
CA PHE A 125 -15.97 -8.24 19.05
C PHE A 125 -16.19 -8.96 17.72
N ALA A 126 -17.22 -8.54 16.95
CA ALA A 126 -17.47 -9.08 15.63
C ALA A 126 -16.32 -8.73 14.66
N TYR A 127 -15.81 -7.49 14.69
CA TYR A 127 -14.63 -7.11 13.90
C TYR A 127 -13.41 -7.97 14.23
N LEU A 128 -13.13 -8.20 15.51
CA LEU A 128 -12.00 -9.05 15.95
C LEU A 128 -12.18 -10.50 15.47
N SER A 129 -13.37 -11.07 15.70
CA SER A 129 -13.64 -12.47 15.36
C SER A 129 -13.54 -12.72 13.85
N ILE A 130 -14.11 -11.81 13.03
CA ILE A 130 -14.00 -11.89 11.56
C ILE A 130 -12.55 -11.69 11.12
N SER A 131 -11.84 -10.72 11.70
CA SER A 131 -10.42 -10.49 11.37
C SER A 131 -9.55 -11.71 11.67
N VAL A 132 -9.77 -12.39 12.82
CA VAL A 132 -9.08 -13.64 13.16
C VAL A 132 -9.42 -14.74 12.15
N ALA A 133 -10.70 -14.94 11.84
CA ALA A 133 -11.13 -15.97 10.88
C ALA A 133 -10.52 -15.74 9.48
N LEU A 134 -10.55 -14.50 8.98
CA LEU A 134 -9.94 -14.13 7.70
C LEU A 134 -8.41 -14.30 7.72
N SER A 135 -7.75 -13.95 8.83
CA SER A 135 -6.31 -14.15 9.00
C SER A 135 -5.95 -15.63 8.94
N VAL A 136 -6.67 -16.49 9.64
CA VAL A 136 -6.48 -17.94 9.61
C VAL A 136 -6.68 -18.48 8.19
N LEU A 137 -7.74 -18.04 7.52
CA LEU A 137 -8.05 -18.45 6.14
C LEU A 137 -6.90 -18.08 5.18
N VAL A 138 -6.46 -16.81 5.17
CA VAL A 138 -5.37 -16.36 4.27
C VAL A 138 -4.07 -17.06 4.60
N THR A 139 -3.75 -17.20 5.89
CA THR A 139 -2.55 -17.93 6.33
C THR A 139 -2.59 -19.39 5.84
N GLY A 140 -3.72 -20.07 6.00
CA GLY A 140 -3.92 -21.44 5.51
C GLY A 140 -3.73 -21.57 4.00
N ILE A 141 -4.31 -20.64 3.21
CA ILE A 141 -4.13 -20.58 1.75
C ILE A 141 -2.64 -20.44 1.39
N GLN A 142 -1.91 -19.57 2.07
CA GLN A 142 -0.49 -19.32 1.79
C GLN A 142 0.41 -20.50 2.20
N LEU A 143 0.08 -21.19 3.30
CA LEU A 143 0.77 -22.42 3.71
C LEU A 143 0.55 -23.57 2.72
N GLY A 144 -0.64 -23.64 2.08
CA GLY A 144 -0.95 -24.57 1.01
C GLY A 144 -0.18 -24.32 -0.29
N GLY A 145 0.51 -23.19 -0.41
CA GLY A 145 1.36 -22.83 -1.55
C GLY A 145 0.60 -22.20 -2.72
N LEU A 146 1.36 -21.86 -3.76
CA LEU A 146 0.87 -21.10 -4.95
C LEU A 146 -0.26 -21.82 -5.72
N LYS A 147 -0.37 -23.15 -5.61
CA LYS A 147 -1.41 -23.91 -6.32
C LYS A 147 -2.82 -23.47 -5.93
N TYR A 148 -3.05 -23.18 -4.65
CA TYR A 148 -4.35 -22.75 -4.12
C TYR A 148 -4.50 -21.23 -4.10
N GLY A 149 -3.39 -20.48 -4.06
CA GLY A 149 -3.37 -19.02 -3.97
C GLY A 149 -3.67 -18.25 -5.26
N LYS A 150 -3.75 -18.90 -6.43
CA LYS A 150 -3.90 -18.23 -7.75
C LYS A 150 -5.31 -17.74 -8.05
N TRP A 151 -6.33 -18.48 -7.63
CA TRP A 151 -7.72 -18.24 -8.05
C TRP A 151 -8.32 -17.00 -7.41
N LEU A 152 -8.10 -16.85 -6.12
CA LEU A 152 -8.71 -15.77 -5.34
C LEU A 152 -8.24 -14.38 -5.78
N PRO A 153 -6.94 -14.11 -6.01
CA PRO A 153 -6.46 -12.86 -6.59
C PRO A 153 -7.05 -12.54 -7.96
N ASN A 154 -7.16 -13.52 -8.86
CA ASN A 154 -7.67 -13.30 -10.22
C ASN A 154 -9.17 -12.93 -10.21
N ILE A 155 -9.98 -13.67 -9.44
CA ILE A 155 -11.40 -13.35 -9.25
C ILE A 155 -11.54 -12.00 -8.58
N GLY A 156 -10.73 -11.73 -7.55
CA GLY A 156 -10.75 -10.49 -6.81
C GLY A 156 -10.47 -9.27 -7.68
N MET A 157 -9.45 -9.34 -8.52
CA MET A 157 -9.08 -8.24 -9.42
C MET A 157 -10.23 -7.87 -10.37
N THR A 158 -10.83 -8.86 -11.03
CA THR A 158 -11.97 -8.65 -11.93
C THR A 158 -13.18 -8.10 -11.17
N GLY A 159 -13.50 -8.67 -10.00
CA GLY A 159 -14.60 -8.20 -9.14
C GLY A 159 -14.44 -6.76 -8.68
N GLY A 160 -13.22 -6.35 -8.34
CA GLY A 160 -12.92 -4.97 -7.95
C GLY A 160 -13.22 -3.96 -9.07
N TRP A 161 -12.81 -4.24 -10.30
CA TRP A 161 -13.10 -3.37 -11.45
C TRP A 161 -14.60 -3.31 -11.79
N ILE A 162 -15.32 -4.42 -11.64
CA ILE A 162 -16.78 -4.43 -11.81
C ILE A 162 -17.45 -3.49 -10.79
N VAL A 163 -17.04 -3.55 -9.53
CA VAL A 163 -17.60 -2.69 -8.48
C VAL A 163 -17.27 -1.20 -8.72
N VAL A 164 -16.08 -0.89 -9.18
CA VAL A 164 -15.72 0.50 -9.59
C VAL A 164 -16.64 0.96 -10.72
N ALA A 165 -16.82 0.14 -11.76
CA ALA A 165 -17.70 0.49 -12.88
C ALA A 165 -19.16 0.70 -12.43
N ILE A 166 -19.66 -0.14 -11.50
CA ILE A 166 -21.00 0.01 -10.92
C ILE A 166 -21.14 1.34 -10.20
N ILE A 167 -20.19 1.71 -9.33
CA ILE A 167 -20.25 2.96 -8.56
C ILE A 167 -20.18 4.18 -9.47
N LEU A 168 -19.31 4.16 -10.48
CA LEU A 168 -19.21 5.23 -11.47
C LEU A 168 -20.49 5.37 -12.30
N ALA A 169 -21.09 4.26 -12.73
CA ALA A 169 -22.36 4.25 -13.46
C ALA A 169 -23.52 4.80 -12.61
N ILE A 170 -23.61 4.40 -11.33
CA ILE A 170 -24.60 4.91 -10.38
C ILE A 170 -24.44 6.43 -10.22
N GLY A 171 -23.22 6.89 -9.94
CA GLY A 171 -22.91 8.32 -9.80
C GLY A 171 -23.28 9.12 -11.06
N ALA A 172 -22.96 8.59 -12.25
CA ALA A 172 -23.30 9.22 -13.53
C ALA A 172 -24.82 9.30 -13.72
N VAL A 173 -25.57 8.23 -13.43
CA VAL A 173 -27.05 8.21 -13.57
C VAL A 173 -27.70 9.21 -12.61
N ILE A 174 -27.28 9.24 -11.34
CA ILE A 174 -27.82 10.16 -10.33
C ILE A 174 -27.47 11.62 -10.71
N GLY A 175 -26.24 11.87 -11.14
CA GLY A 175 -25.79 13.19 -11.59
C GLY A 175 -26.55 13.68 -12.82
N ALA A 176 -26.75 12.81 -13.83
CA ALA A 176 -27.51 13.13 -15.03
C ALA A 176 -28.98 13.46 -14.75
N ARG A 177 -29.54 12.91 -13.66
CA ARG A 177 -30.92 13.23 -13.19
C ARG A 177 -30.98 14.55 -12.40
N GLY A 178 -29.86 15.25 -12.19
CA GLY A 178 -29.81 16.43 -11.34
C GLY A 178 -30.05 16.15 -9.85
N GLN A 179 -29.86 14.91 -9.41
CA GLN A 179 -30.14 14.45 -8.04
C GLN A 179 -28.87 14.30 -7.20
N SER A 180 -27.81 15.06 -7.50
CA SER A 180 -26.57 15.01 -6.72
C SER A 180 -26.83 15.34 -5.26
N ALA A 181 -26.27 14.52 -4.33
CA ALA A 181 -26.34 14.78 -2.90
C ALA A 181 -25.42 15.93 -2.46
N THR A 182 -24.39 16.22 -3.25
CA THR A 182 -23.47 17.34 -3.03
C THR A 182 -23.73 18.42 -4.08
N ASP A 183 -23.88 19.67 -3.63
CA ASP A 183 -23.89 20.85 -4.49
C ASP A 183 -22.45 21.29 -4.80
N PHE A 184 -21.93 20.86 -5.94
CA PHE A 184 -20.58 21.20 -6.38
C PHE A 184 -20.40 22.68 -6.78
N ALA A 185 -21.48 23.38 -7.10
CA ALA A 185 -21.42 24.80 -7.47
C ALA A 185 -21.09 25.70 -6.28
N HIS A 186 -21.58 25.33 -5.10
CA HIS A 186 -21.37 26.10 -3.86
C HIS A 186 -20.40 25.38 -2.90
N ALA A 187 -19.78 24.29 -3.30
CA ALA A 187 -18.87 23.53 -2.47
C ALA A 187 -17.55 24.28 -2.23
N SER A 188 -16.96 24.08 -1.05
CA SER A 188 -15.59 24.52 -0.79
C SER A 188 -14.60 23.57 -1.46
N TRP A 189 -13.75 24.10 -2.33
CA TRP A 189 -12.67 23.38 -3.01
C TRP A 189 -11.34 23.47 -2.25
N THR A 190 -11.26 24.29 -1.21
CA THR A 190 -10.09 24.43 -0.34
C THR A 190 -10.23 23.53 0.85
N ALA A 191 -9.27 22.63 1.05
CA ALA A 191 -9.26 21.74 2.19
C ALA A 191 -9.00 22.57 3.48
N PRO A 192 -9.85 22.43 4.51
CA PRO A 192 -9.60 23.09 5.79
C PRO A 192 -8.37 22.49 6.46
N LEU A 193 -7.60 23.30 7.17
CA LEU A 193 -6.46 22.85 7.96
C LEU A 193 -6.98 22.23 9.29
N ASN A 194 -7.46 21.02 9.24
CA ASN A 194 -7.95 20.26 10.39
C ASN A 194 -7.40 18.83 10.40
N PHE A 195 -7.71 18.09 11.46
CA PHE A 195 -7.24 16.71 11.66
C PHE A 195 -7.67 15.76 10.54
N ASP A 196 -8.92 15.86 10.06
CA ASP A 196 -9.43 14.97 9.03
C ASP A 196 -8.71 15.19 7.69
N THR A 197 -8.42 16.43 7.33
CA THR A 197 -7.63 16.77 6.14
C THR A 197 -6.17 16.30 6.27
N ALA A 198 -5.58 16.40 7.48
CA ALA A 198 -4.22 15.91 7.71
C ALA A 198 -4.13 14.40 7.51
N ILE A 199 -5.05 13.62 8.09
CA ILE A 199 -5.12 12.17 7.90
C ILE A 199 -5.35 11.82 6.43
N LEU A 200 -6.25 12.53 5.76
CA LEU A 200 -6.49 12.35 4.33
C LEU A 200 -5.22 12.58 3.53
N TRP A 201 -4.44 13.62 3.84
CA TRP A 201 -3.21 13.90 3.12
C TRP A 201 -2.24 12.72 3.17
N GLY A 202 -1.96 12.18 4.36
CA GLY A 202 -1.16 10.96 4.51
C GLY A 202 -1.73 9.77 3.74
N THR A 203 -3.06 9.60 3.77
CA THR A 203 -3.74 8.51 3.05
C THR A 203 -3.65 8.66 1.53
N ILE A 204 -3.73 9.87 0.97
CA ILE A 204 -3.56 10.16 -0.46
C ILE A 204 -2.13 9.80 -0.90
N PHE A 205 -1.13 10.14 -0.10
CA PHE A 205 0.25 9.72 -0.36
C PHE A 205 0.39 8.20 -0.39
N PHE A 206 -0.19 7.53 0.59
CA PHE A 206 -0.21 6.07 0.61
C PHE A 206 -0.92 5.48 -0.62
N ALA A 207 -2.03 6.10 -1.04
CA ALA A 207 -2.79 5.63 -2.20
C ALA A 207 -1.99 5.72 -3.53
N TYR A 208 -1.06 6.66 -3.63
CA TYR A 208 -0.14 6.81 -4.76
C TYR A 208 1.20 6.08 -4.58
N SER A 209 1.41 5.38 -3.47
CA SER A 209 2.62 4.58 -3.23
C SER A 209 2.59 3.23 -3.96
N GLY A 210 3.73 2.52 -3.95
CA GLY A 210 3.85 1.20 -4.59
C GLY A 210 4.33 1.24 -6.04
N VAL A 211 4.56 2.42 -6.59
CA VAL A 211 5.06 2.65 -7.96
C VAL A 211 6.45 2.04 -8.17
N GLU A 212 7.28 2.07 -7.13
CA GLU A 212 8.64 1.52 -7.12
C GLU A 212 8.68 0.01 -7.36
N ALA A 213 7.57 -0.70 -7.13
CA ALA A 213 7.47 -2.13 -7.41
C ALA A 213 7.67 -2.44 -8.91
N VAL A 214 7.37 -1.51 -9.82
CA VAL A 214 7.65 -1.65 -11.26
C VAL A 214 9.15 -1.81 -11.51
N GLY A 215 9.98 -1.13 -10.73
CA GLY A 215 11.44 -1.25 -10.80
C GLY A 215 11.95 -2.66 -10.45
N MET A 216 11.28 -3.34 -9.51
CA MET A 216 11.61 -4.72 -9.12
C MET A 216 11.30 -5.72 -10.24
N LEU A 217 10.35 -5.41 -11.12
CA LEU A 217 9.92 -6.26 -12.23
C LEU A 217 10.66 -5.98 -13.55
N ARG A 218 11.61 -5.05 -13.58
CA ARG A 218 12.28 -4.61 -14.82
C ARG A 218 12.76 -5.78 -15.70
N ASN A 219 13.38 -6.80 -15.10
CA ASN A 219 13.94 -7.95 -15.82
C ASN A 219 12.87 -8.91 -16.34
N GLU A 220 11.65 -8.82 -15.82
CA GLU A 220 10.52 -9.64 -16.22
C GLU A 220 9.62 -8.93 -17.26
N ILE A 221 9.88 -7.63 -17.56
CA ILE A 221 9.09 -6.81 -18.48
C ILE A 221 9.70 -6.87 -19.89
N GLU A 222 8.85 -7.15 -20.89
CA GLU A 222 9.22 -7.06 -22.32
C GLU A 222 9.28 -5.58 -22.76
N GLY A 223 10.28 -5.23 -23.59
CA GLY A 223 10.45 -3.85 -24.08
C GLY A 223 11.26 -2.91 -23.17
N GLY A 224 11.77 -3.42 -22.03
CA GLY A 224 12.73 -2.71 -21.20
C GLY A 224 12.23 -1.37 -20.63
N MET A 225 13.12 -0.37 -20.56
CA MET A 225 12.85 0.93 -19.91
C MET A 225 11.69 1.71 -20.56
N ARG A 226 11.49 1.58 -21.88
CA ARG A 226 10.38 2.23 -22.59
C ARG A 226 9.03 1.72 -22.07
N THR A 227 8.90 0.43 -21.85
CA THR A 227 7.66 -0.17 -21.28
C THR A 227 7.45 0.31 -19.85
N VAL A 228 8.50 0.33 -19.02
CA VAL A 228 8.42 0.84 -17.64
C VAL A 228 7.88 2.28 -17.62
N LEU A 229 8.40 3.18 -18.45
CA LEU A 229 7.94 4.57 -18.52
C LEU A 229 6.47 4.70 -18.88
N TRP A 230 6.02 3.97 -19.90
CA TRP A 230 4.60 4.00 -20.29
C TRP A 230 3.68 3.41 -19.24
N VAL A 231 4.11 2.35 -18.55
CA VAL A 231 3.36 1.76 -17.42
C VAL A 231 3.20 2.77 -16.29
N LEU A 232 4.26 3.53 -15.95
CA LEU A 232 4.20 4.58 -14.94
C LEU A 232 3.22 5.71 -15.33
N VAL A 233 3.20 6.11 -16.60
CA VAL A 233 2.25 7.11 -17.11
C VAL A 233 0.81 6.60 -17.02
N ILE A 234 0.56 5.37 -17.47
CA ILE A 234 -0.78 4.74 -17.43
C ILE A 234 -1.25 4.59 -15.98
N LEU A 235 -0.36 4.16 -15.08
CA LEU A 235 -0.67 4.06 -13.66
C LEU A 235 -1.07 5.42 -13.06
N GLY A 236 -0.30 6.47 -13.34
CA GLY A 236 -0.57 7.81 -12.81
C GLY A 236 -1.89 8.39 -13.29
N LEU A 237 -2.10 8.39 -14.62
CA LEU A 237 -3.31 8.92 -15.22
C LEU A 237 -4.53 8.06 -14.88
N GLY A 238 -4.39 6.74 -14.94
CA GLY A 238 -5.46 5.80 -14.59
C GLY A 238 -5.89 5.93 -13.13
N SER A 239 -4.94 5.97 -12.21
CA SER A 239 -5.22 6.17 -10.79
C SER A 239 -5.87 7.52 -10.52
N LEU A 240 -5.37 8.61 -11.14
CA LEU A 240 -5.97 9.93 -11.01
C LEU A 240 -7.45 9.94 -11.45
N VAL A 241 -7.72 9.39 -12.64
CA VAL A 241 -9.10 9.31 -13.15
C VAL A 241 -10.00 8.51 -12.21
N ILE A 242 -9.54 7.37 -11.73
CA ILE A 242 -10.30 6.51 -10.82
C ILE A 242 -10.55 7.22 -9.47
N TYR A 243 -9.53 7.86 -8.91
CA TYR A 243 -9.65 8.56 -7.63
C TYR A 243 -10.58 9.78 -7.73
N ILE A 244 -10.45 10.60 -8.76
CA ILE A 244 -11.30 11.77 -8.97
C ILE A 244 -12.73 11.34 -9.30
N ALA A 245 -12.93 10.50 -10.32
CA ALA A 245 -14.25 10.07 -10.73
C ALA A 245 -14.96 9.26 -9.63
N GLY A 246 -14.22 8.38 -8.93
CA GLY A 246 -14.76 7.62 -7.81
C GLY A 246 -15.16 8.51 -6.64
N THR A 247 -14.30 9.44 -6.22
CA THR A 247 -14.62 10.40 -5.14
C THR A 247 -15.81 11.26 -5.50
N ALA A 248 -15.87 11.78 -6.73
CA ALA A 248 -17.02 12.54 -7.21
C ALA A 248 -18.30 11.69 -7.23
N ALA A 249 -18.23 10.43 -7.69
CA ALA A 249 -19.38 9.53 -7.68
C ALA A 249 -19.92 9.29 -6.27
N PHE A 250 -19.05 9.10 -5.27
CA PHE A 250 -19.46 8.96 -3.86
C PHE A 250 -20.17 10.22 -3.36
N LEU A 251 -19.64 11.40 -3.64
CA LEU A 251 -20.21 12.68 -3.26
C LEU A 251 -21.53 12.99 -3.99
N VAL A 252 -21.71 12.48 -5.20
CA VAL A 252 -22.99 12.54 -5.92
C VAL A 252 -24.03 11.61 -5.27
N ILE A 253 -23.62 10.45 -4.80
CA ILE A 253 -24.51 9.43 -4.22
C ILE A 253 -24.93 9.81 -2.79
N LEU A 254 -23.99 10.22 -1.94
CA LEU A 254 -24.21 10.55 -0.52
C LEU A 254 -23.64 11.91 -0.16
N PRO A 255 -24.27 12.65 0.76
CA PRO A 255 -23.68 13.87 1.31
C PRO A 255 -22.45 13.52 2.15
N GLN A 256 -21.50 14.45 2.22
CA GLN A 256 -20.25 14.28 3.00
C GLN A 256 -20.52 13.84 4.46
N SER A 257 -21.57 14.36 5.08
CA SER A 257 -21.93 14.07 6.48
C SER A 257 -22.27 12.60 6.76
N GLU A 258 -22.65 11.85 5.73
CA GLU A 258 -23.01 10.43 5.82
C GLU A 258 -21.85 9.51 5.39
N LEU A 259 -20.79 10.07 4.82
CA LEU A 259 -19.63 9.31 4.38
C LEU A 259 -18.62 9.14 5.51
N THR A 260 -18.30 7.89 5.83
CA THR A 260 -17.26 7.56 6.81
C THR A 260 -16.09 6.84 6.16
N ARG A 261 -14.92 6.91 6.76
CA ARG A 261 -13.69 6.29 6.22
C ARG A 261 -13.77 4.76 6.13
N LEU A 262 -14.45 4.13 7.06
CA LEU A 262 -14.57 2.67 7.12
C LEU A 262 -15.82 2.14 6.43
N ALA A 263 -16.99 2.74 6.71
CA ALA A 263 -18.28 2.25 6.21
C ALA A 263 -18.77 2.98 4.94
N GLY A 264 -18.14 4.09 4.55
CA GLY A 264 -18.61 4.92 3.42
C GLY A 264 -18.72 4.15 2.10
N PHE A 265 -17.89 3.12 1.88
CA PHE A 265 -17.97 2.32 0.66
C PHE A 265 -19.25 1.46 0.59
N PRO A 266 -19.57 0.58 1.57
CA PRO A 266 -20.82 -0.17 1.54
C PRO A 266 -22.06 0.73 1.65
N ASP A 267 -21.99 1.86 2.36
CA ASP A 267 -23.10 2.79 2.50
C ASP A 267 -23.43 3.49 1.17
N ALA A 268 -22.40 3.94 0.44
CA ALA A 268 -22.59 4.51 -0.90
C ALA A 268 -23.15 3.48 -1.90
N LEU A 269 -22.72 2.22 -1.84
CA LEU A 269 -23.28 1.16 -2.69
C LEU A 269 -24.77 0.92 -2.38
N ARG A 270 -25.13 0.85 -1.09
CA ARG A 270 -26.55 0.66 -0.70
C ARG A 270 -27.41 1.84 -1.14
N ALA A 271 -27.02 3.04 -0.78
CA ALA A 271 -27.77 4.25 -1.10
C ALA A 271 -27.86 4.46 -2.62
N GLY A 272 -26.74 4.28 -3.33
CA GLY A 272 -26.70 4.44 -4.77
C GLY A 272 -27.59 3.45 -5.50
N LEU A 273 -27.49 2.15 -5.19
CA LEU A 273 -28.36 1.11 -5.79
C LEU A 273 -29.83 1.33 -5.46
N ALA A 274 -30.17 1.80 -4.25
CA ALA A 274 -31.56 2.14 -3.89
C ALA A 274 -32.06 3.31 -4.75
N ARG A 275 -31.31 4.37 -4.95
CA ARG A 275 -31.66 5.56 -5.74
C ARG A 275 -31.85 5.27 -7.23
N VAL A 276 -31.17 4.25 -7.76
CA VAL A 276 -31.34 3.83 -9.17
C VAL A 276 -32.34 2.67 -9.35
N GLY A 277 -33.02 2.21 -8.27
CA GLY A 277 -34.07 1.19 -8.34
C GLY A 277 -33.55 -0.26 -8.20
N PHE A 278 -32.34 -0.47 -7.80
CA PHE A 278 -31.67 -1.79 -7.68
C PHE A 278 -31.29 -2.16 -6.23
N ALA A 279 -32.05 -1.68 -5.23
CA ALA A 279 -31.74 -1.88 -3.80
C ALA A 279 -31.48 -3.35 -3.42
N GLY A 280 -32.24 -4.30 -4.00
CA GLY A 280 -32.09 -5.72 -3.71
C GLY A 280 -30.74 -6.33 -4.11
N PHE A 281 -29.97 -5.67 -4.99
CA PHE A 281 -28.64 -6.13 -5.41
C PHE A 281 -27.51 -5.65 -4.49
N ALA A 282 -27.78 -4.74 -3.54
CA ALA A 282 -26.74 -4.17 -2.68
C ALA A 282 -25.95 -5.23 -1.91
N PRO A 283 -26.54 -6.24 -1.25
CA PRO A 283 -25.77 -7.27 -0.57
C PRO A 283 -24.84 -8.05 -1.51
N ALA A 284 -25.29 -8.37 -2.73
CA ALA A 284 -24.52 -9.09 -3.72
C ALA A 284 -23.31 -8.27 -4.22
N VAL A 285 -23.49 -6.96 -4.49
CA VAL A 285 -22.42 -6.07 -4.94
C VAL A 285 -21.42 -5.83 -3.81
N ILE A 286 -21.87 -5.66 -2.56
CA ILE A 286 -20.98 -5.54 -1.39
C ILE A 286 -20.23 -6.85 -1.18
N GLY A 287 -20.86 -8.01 -1.31
CA GLY A 287 -20.24 -9.32 -1.25
C GLY A 287 -19.17 -9.52 -2.35
N LEU A 288 -19.47 -9.09 -3.58
CA LEU A 288 -18.48 -9.09 -4.67
C LEU A 288 -17.27 -8.23 -4.34
N PHE A 289 -17.49 -7.06 -3.72
CA PHE A 289 -16.40 -6.19 -3.30
C PHE A 289 -15.60 -6.80 -2.16
N ALA A 290 -16.22 -7.45 -1.18
CA ALA A 290 -15.52 -8.19 -0.14
C ALA A 290 -14.66 -9.32 -0.72
N LEU A 291 -15.18 -10.06 -1.71
CA LEU A 291 -14.41 -11.09 -2.42
C LEU A 291 -13.23 -10.49 -3.19
N ALA A 292 -13.44 -9.33 -3.83
CA ALA A 292 -12.38 -8.59 -4.51
C ALA A 292 -11.26 -8.16 -3.54
N MET A 293 -11.62 -7.59 -2.40
CA MET A 293 -10.67 -7.20 -1.37
C MET A 293 -9.92 -8.39 -0.78
N MET A 294 -10.61 -9.52 -0.59
CA MET A 294 -10.01 -10.77 -0.13
C MET A 294 -8.96 -11.31 -1.13
N GLY A 295 -9.24 -11.22 -2.42
CA GLY A 295 -8.30 -11.57 -3.48
C GLY A 295 -7.03 -10.73 -3.43
N GLY A 296 -7.16 -9.41 -3.36
CA GLY A 296 -6.05 -8.48 -3.21
C GLY A 296 -5.26 -8.72 -1.92
N PHE A 297 -5.94 -8.95 -0.81
CA PHE A 297 -5.31 -9.28 0.47
C PHE A 297 -4.46 -10.55 0.38
N THR A 298 -5.01 -11.62 -0.20
CA THR A 298 -4.30 -12.90 -0.36
C THR A 298 -3.04 -12.73 -1.21
N ALA A 299 -3.11 -11.95 -2.29
CA ALA A 299 -1.96 -11.65 -3.15
C ALA A 299 -0.88 -10.89 -2.39
N TRP A 300 -1.23 -9.77 -1.77
CA TRP A 300 -0.28 -8.94 -1.02
C TRP A 300 0.30 -9.64 0.21
N PHE A 301 -0.49 -10.46 0.89
CA PHE A 301 0.00 -11.25 2.01
C PHE A 301 1.07 -12.25 1.56
N GLY A 302 0.88 -12.88 0.40
CA GLY A 302 1.89 -13.77 -0.19
C GLY A 302 3.16 -13.06 -0.64
N VAL A 303 3.04 -11.84 -1.18
CA VAL A 303 4.17 -10.98 -1.52
C VAL A 303 4.91 -10.56 -0.25
N GLY A 304 4.20 -10.12 0.79
CA GLY A 304 4.78 -9.68 2.05
C GLY A 304 5.64 -10.74 2.72
N ALA A 305 5.21 -12.00 2.71
CA ALA A 305 5.99 -13.10 3.27
C ALA A 305 7.30 -13.39 2.50
N ARG A 306 7.41 -12.97 1.26
CA ARG A 306 8.59 -13.15 0.39
C ARG A 306 9.45 -11.89 0.28
N LEU A 307 8.89 -10.74 0.64
CA LEU A 307 9.56 -9.45 0.50
C LEU A 307 10.93 -9.37 1.19
N PRO A 308 11.14 -9.90 2.43
CA PRO A 308 12.46 -9.87 3.04
C PRO A 308 13.55 -10.54 2.20
N PHE A 309 13.21 -11.60 1.47
CA PHE A 309 14.16 -12.32 0.60
C PHE A 309 14.39 -11.53 -0.71
N ALA A 310 13.35 -11.02 -1.31
CA ALA A 310 13.45 -10.21 -2.53
C ALA A 310 14.20 -8.89 -2.27
N ALA A 311 13.96 -8.27 -1.11
CA ALA A 311 14.66 -7.06 -0.70
C ALA A 311 16.10 -7.31 -0.21
N GLY A 312 16.53 -8.55 -0.02
CA GLY A 312 17.88 -8.88 0.46
C GLY A 312 18.14 -8.52 1.92
N ILE A 313 17.09 -8.32 2.73
CA ILE A 313 17.21 -8.09 4.18
C ILE A 313 17.19 -9.38 5.00
N ASP A 314 16.96 -10.52 4.36
CA ASP A 314 16.92 -11.84 4.99
C ASP A 314 18.22 -12.20 5.73
N HIS A 315 19.38 -11.71 5.25
CA HIS A 315 20.68 -11.90 5.91
C HIS A 315 20.78 -11.26 7.29
N PHE A 316 19.94 -10.26 7.57
CA PHE A 316 19.84 -9.58 8.86
C PHE A 316 18.78 -10.20 9.78
N LEU A 317 17.92 -11.07 9.23
CA LEU A 317 16.90 -11.77 9.99
C LEU A 317 17.45 -13.10 10.55
N PRO A 318 16.82 -13.67 11.59
CA PRO A 318 17.20 -15.00 12.08
C PRO A 318 17.11 -16.06 10.98
N PRO A 319 18.08 -17.02 10.89
CA PRO A 319 18.12 -18.04 9.83
C PRO A 319 16.85 -18.90 9.73
N LEU A 320 16.03 -18.92 10.79
CA LEU A 320 14.74 -19.60 10.81
C LEU A 320 13.83 -19.11 9.67
N PHE A 321 13.88 -17.81 9.30
CA PHE A 321 13.03 -17.23 8.27
C PHE A 321 13.33 -17.76 6.87
N ALA A 322 14.56 -18.19 6.62
CA ALA A 322 14.97 -18.79 5.34
C ALA A 322 14.40 -20.19 5.12
N ARG A 323 13.84 -20.85 6.14
CA ARG A 323 13.30 -22.20 6.01
C ARG A 323 12.06 -22.22 5.14
N ARG A 324 12.08 -23.09 4.12
CA ARG A 324 10.96 -23.30 3.21
C ARG A 324 10.40 -24.70 3.38
N SER A 325 9.10 -24.85 3.16
CA SER A 325 8.44 -26.16 3.13
C SER A 325 8.98 -27.01 1.97
N PRO A 326 9.43 -28.24 2.20
CA PRO A 326 9.86 -29.12 1.11
C PRO A 326 8.73 -29.50 0.15
N LYS A 327 7.47 -29.48 0.62
CA LYS A 327 6.28 -29.86 -0.19
C LYS A 327 5.74 -28.68 -1.02
N THR A 328 5.72 -27.47 -0.49
CA THR A 328 5.05 -26.32 -1.11
C THR A 328 6.00 -25.19 -1.52
N GLY A 329 7.25 -25.23 -1.08
CA GLY A 329 8.22 -24.13 -1.26
C GLY A 329 7.88 -22.86 -0.43
N ALA A 330 6.81 -22.89 0.36
CA ALA A 330 6.36 -21.74 1.13
C ALA A 330 7.31 -21.43 2.29
N PRO A 331 7.64 -20.16 2.58
CA PRO A 331 8.44 -19.75 3.72
C PRO A 331 7.58 -19.73 5.00
N ILE A 332 7.32 -20.93 5.56
CA ILE A 332 6.37 -21.14 6.68
C ILE A 332 6.64 -20.18 7.85
N PRO A 333 7.87 -20.05 8.37
CA PRO A 333 8.11 -19.17 9.52
C PRO A 333 7.83 -17.68 9.22
N ALA A 334 8.13 -17.23 8.00
CA ALA A 334 7.85 -15.85 7.58
C ALA A 334 6.34 -15.60 7.47
N ILE A 335 5.58 -16.54 6.92
CA ILE A 335 4.11 -16.50 6.84
C ILE A 335 3.48 -16.43 8.23
N LEU A 336 3.92 -17.30 9.16
CA LEU A 336 3.38 -17.34 10.52
C LEU A 336 3.73 -16.08 11.31
N LEU A 337 4.97 -15.59 11.20
CA LEU A 337 5.36 -14.33 11.84
C LEU A 337 4.51 -13.17 11.34
N GLN A 338 4.36 -13.07 10.00
CA GLN A 338 3.55 -12.02 9.39
C GLN A 338 2.11 -12.06 9.89
N ALA A 339 1.48 -13.25 9.97
CA ALA A 339 0.15 -13.43 10.52
C ALA A 339 0.06 -13.01 12.01
N THR A 340 1.06 -13.40 12.81
CA THR A 340 1.11 -13.05 14.24
C THR A 340 1.26 -11.54 14.43
N LEU A 341 2.18 -10.90 13.71
CA LEU A 341 2.39 -9.45 13.81
C LEU A 341 1.16 -8.67 13.32
N MET A 342 0.55 -9.09 12.22
CA MET A 342 -0.69 -8.51 11.71
C MET A 342 -1.83 -8.58 12.75
N LEU A 343 -2.07 -9.74 13.34
CA LEU A 343 -3.08 -9.91 14.41
C LEU A 343 -2.72 -9.11 15.65
N GLY A 344 -1.44 -9.07 16.03
CA GLY A 344 -0.95 -8.23 17.11
C GLY A 344 -1.28 -6.76 16.91
N MET A 345 -1.10 -6.26 15.68
CA MET A 345 -1.48 -4.89 15.32
C MET A 345 -3.00 -4.66 15.38
N VAL A 346 -3.80 -5.63 14.95
CA VAL A 346 -5.27 -5.58 15.08
C VAL A 346 -5.69 -5.49 16.53
N VAL A 347 -5.16 -6.35 17.41
CA VAL A 347 -5.47 -6.33 18.85
C VAL A 347 -5.00 -5.02 19.49
N LEU A 348 -3.78 -4.57 19.19
CA LEU A 348 -3.24 -3.29 19.68
C LEU A 348 -4.12 -2.12 19.25
N SER A 349 -4.64 -2.14 18.03
CA SER A 349 -5.51 -1.08 17.53
C SER A 349 -6.77 -0.89 18.37
N GLN A 350 -7.34 -2.00 18.87
CA GLN A 350 -8.58 -1.99 19.66
C GLN A 350 -8.41 -1.45 21.08
N ALA A 351 -7.21 -1.41 21.61
CA ALA A 351 -6.96 -1.01 22.99
C ALA A 351 -7.43 0.42 23.27
N GLY A 352 -8.58 0.57 23.95
CA GLY A 352 -9.15 1.84 24.35
C GLY A 352 -9.74 2.70 23.21
N ALA A 353 -10.00 2.10 22.05
CA ALA A 353 -10.51 2.80 20.86
C ALA A 353 -11.92 2.34 20.47
N SER A 354 -12.64 3.18 19.73
CA SER A 354 -13.82 2.77 18.97
C SER A 354 -13.40 1.97 17.71
N VAL A 355 -14.36 1.32 17.02
CA VAL A 355 -14.09 0.63 15.75
C VAL A 355 -13.43 1.58 14.74
N ALA A 356 -13.94 2.81 14.60
CA ALA A 356 -13.37 3.81 13.71
C ALA A 356 -11.96 4.23 14.15
N GLY A 357 -11.74 4.48 15.44
CA GLY A 357 -10.43 4.84 15.98
C GLY A 357 -9.40 3.72 15.84
N ALA A 358 -9.81 2.44 15.96
CA ALA A 358 -8.95 1.30 15.72
C ALA A 358 -8.52 1.23 14.24
N TYR A 359 -9.44 1.47 13.30
CA TYR A 359 -9.14 1.54 11.88
C TYR A 359 -8.19 2.70 11.56
N ASP A 360 -8.46 3.90 12.09
CA ASP A 360 -7.62 5.08 11.88
C ASP A 360 -6.19 4.88 12.40
N PHE A 361 -6.02 4.23 13.56
CA PHE A 361 -4.69 3.85 14.05
C PHE A 361 -3.95 2.91 13.09
N LEU A 362 -4.63 1.88 12.58
CA LEU A 362 -4.02 0.95 11.62
C LEU A 362 -3.64 1.65 10.32
N VAL A 363 -4.49 2.58 9.82
CA VAL A 363 -4.19 3.40 8.64
C VAL A 363 -2.97 4.29 8.91
N ALA A 364 -2.95 4.99 10.05
CA ALA A 364 -1.82 5.84 10.42
C ALA A 364 -0.50 5.05 10.48
N MET A 365 -0.51 3.87 11.11
CA MET A 365 0.68 3.02 11.18
C MET A 365 1.13 2.47 9.82
N ALA A 366 0.17 2.13 8.94
CA ALA A 366 0.48 1.69 7.58
C ALA A 366 1.09 2.84 6.76
N VAL A 367 0.51 4.03 6.82
CA VAL A 367 1.01 5.22 6.13
C VAL A 367 2.40 5.59 6.65
N LEU A 368 2.59 5.67 7.97
CA LEU A 368 3.88 5.99 8.59
C LEU A 368 4.96 5.00 8.16
N GLY A 369 4.68 3.70 8.26
CA GLY A 369 5.63 2.66 7.89
C GLY A 369 6.01 2.69 6.40
N THR A 370 5.07 3.01 5.52
CA THR A 370 5.31 3.08 4.06
C THR A 370 5.99 4.37 3.65
N THR A 371 5.75 5.50 4.33
CA THR A 371 6.36 6.78 3.96
C THR A 371 7.82 6.90 4.41
N ILE A 372 8.22 6.25 5.50
CA ILE A 372 9.61 6.25 5.97
C ILE A 372 10.60 5.73 4.90
N PRO A 373 10.38 4.61 4.21
CA PRO A 373 11.21 4.17 3.08
C PRO A 373 11.40 5.22 2.00
N TYR A 374 10.37 6.01 1.69
CA TYR A 374 10.46 7.07 0.68
C TYR A 374 11.37 8.22 1.12
N VAL A 375 11.46 8.52 2.41
CA VAL A 375 12.47 9.49 2.92
C VAL A 375 13.87 9.02 2.52
N PHE A 376 14.21 7.75 2.79
CA PHE A 376 15.49 7.18 2.38
C PHE A 376 15.66 7.18 0.86
N MET A 377 14.62 6.79 0.11
CA MET A 377 14.64 6.71 -1.33
C MET A 377 14.90 8.08 -1.98
N PHE A 378 14.22 9.14 -1.53
CA PHE A 378 14.41 10.47 -2.13
C PHE A 378 15.76 11.08 -1.78
N VAL A 379 16.30 10.85 -0.58
CA VAL A 379 17.68 11.23 -0.24
C VAL A 379 18.67 10.46 -1.13
N ALA A 380 18.48 9.16 -1.28
CA ALA A 380 19.28 8.32 -2.17
C ALA A 380 19.18 8.81 -3.62
N TYR A 381 17.97 9.13 -4.10
CA TYR A 381 17.74 9.64 -5.44
C TYR A 381 18.47 10.95 -5.71
N VAL A 382 18.35 11.94 -4.83
CA VAL A 382 19.07 13.22 -4.95
C VAL A 382 20.60 13.03 -4.97
N LYS A 383 21.11 12.10 -4.14
CA LYS A 383 22.55 11.77 -4.13
C LYS A 383 22.96 11.03 -5.41
N ALA A 384 22.20 10.02 -5.83
CA ALA A 384 22.45 9.24 -7.04
C ALA A 384 22.43 10.09 -8.31
N SER A 385 21.53 11.08 -8.40
CA SER A 385 21.43 11.98 -9.55
C SER A 385 22.69 12.84 -9.76
N ARG A 386 23.51 13.02 -8.72
CA ARG A 386 24.78 13.76 -8.77
C ARG A 386 25.97 12.88 -9.16
N LEU A 387 25.80 11.56 -9.20
CA LEU A 387 26.88 10.64 -9.60
C LEU A 387 27.06 10.69 -11.13
N PRO A 388 28.26 10.31 -11.64
CA PRO A 388 28.50 10.18 -13.07
C PRO A 388 27.46 9.32 -13.77
N ASP A 389 27.16 9.64 -15.02
CA ASP A 389 26.20 8.89 -15.81
C ASP A 389 26.73 7.49 -16.13
N VAL A 390 25.82 6.50 -16.09
CA VAL A 390 26.12 5.11 -16.44
C VAL A 390 25.50 4.78 -17.81
N PRO A 391 26.04 3.80 -18.56
CA PRO A 391 25.45 3.37 -19.81
C PRO A 391 23.97 2.99 -19.66
N GLY A 392 23.11 3.49 -20.53
CA GLY A 392 21.66 3.20 -20.45
C GLY A 392 20.87 3.99 -19.41
N LEU A 393 21.48 4.94 -18.73
CA LEU A 393 20.81 5.81 -17.76
C LEU A 393 19.70 6.62 -18.44
N TRP A 394 18.48 6.50 -17.91
CA TRP A 394 17.38 7.38 -18.27
C TRP A 394 17.30 8.56 -17.30
N ARG A 395 17.09 9.76 -17.83
CA ARG A 395 16.85 10.98 -17.04
C ARG A 395 15.64 11.75 -17.56
N PRO A 396 14.95 12.50 -16.68
CA PRO A 396 13.87 13.40 -17.11
C PRO A 396 14.40 14.55 -17.99
N ALA A 397 13.51 15.19 -18.73
CA ALA A 397 13.82 16.44 -19.43
C ALA A 397 14.34 17.50 -18.44
N GLY A 398 15.44 18.19 -18.80
CA GLY A 398 16.18 19.08 -17.90
C GLY A 398 17.28 18.39 -17.08
N GLY A 399 17.43 17.06 -17.21
CA GLY A 399 18.55 16.29 -16.67
C GLY A 399 18.68 16.35 -15.15
N MET A 400 19.92 16.35 -14.64
CA MET A 400 20.22 16.32 -13.21
C MET A 400 19.51 17.40 -12.39
N ARG A 401 19.35 18.62 -12.91
CA ARG A 401 18.67 19.72 -12.17
C ARG A 401 17.22 19.37 -11.89
N THR A 402 16.52 18.83 -12.87
CA THR A 402 15.12 18.38 -12.73
C THR A 402 15.03 17.21 -11.76
N SER A 403 15.93 16.23 -11.86
CA SER A 403 15.99 15.09 -10.93
C SER A 403 16.13 15.55 -9.48
N ILE A 404 17.05 16.47 -9.21
CA ILE A 404 17.27 17.01 -7.87
C ILE A 404 16.04 17.80 -7.37
N ALA A 405 15.45 18.64 -8.21
CA ALA A 405 14.26 19.42 -7.85
C ALA A 405 13.08 18.50 -7.51
N LEU A 406 12.77 17.51 -8.35
CA LEU A 406 11.73 16.53 -8.10
C LEU A 406 12.00 15.69 -6.85
N GLY A 407 13.25 15.28 -6.64
CA GLY A 407 13.65 14.53 -5.44
C GLY A 407 13.39 15.31 -4.15
N TRP A 408 13.75 16.58 -4.10
CA TRP A 408 13.48 17.44 -2.94
C TRP A 408 12.00 17.77 -2.78
N THR A 409 11.26 17.98 -3.86
CA THR A 409 9.80 18.19 -3.82
C THR A 409 9.11 17.00 -3.15
N ALA A 410 9.41 15.79 -3.62
CA ALA A 410 8.81 14.58 -3.04
C ALA A 410 9.30 14.30 -1.61
N PHE A 411 10.56 14.60 -1.30
CA PHE A 411 11.09 14.48 0.06
C PHE A 411 10.31 15.36 1.05
N VAL A 412 10.14 16.65 0.73
CA VAL A 412 9.39 17.59 1.57
C VAL A 412 7.93 17.17 1.69
N ALA A 413 7.31 16.80 0.57
CA ALA A 413 5.94 16.33 0.55
C ALA A 413 5.76 15.06 1.40
N THR A 414 6.73 14.14 1.39
CA THR A 414 6.74 12.93 2.23
C THR A 414 6.89 13.28 3.72
N LEU A 415 7.76 14.23 4.07
CA LEU A 415 7.87 14.69 5.46
C LEU A 415 6.57 15.30 5.96
N ILE A 416 5.90 16.11 5.13
CA ILE A 416 4.58 16.67 5.48
C ILE A 416 3.57 15.54 5.69
N ALA A 417 3.55 14.52 4.83
CA ALA A 417 2.66 13.37 5.00
C ALA A 417 2.93 12.60 6.30
N ILE A 418 4.21 12.42 6.69
CA ILE A 418 4.59 11.83 7.98
C ILE A 418 4.06 12.67 9.14
N LEU A 419 4.27 13.99 9.12
CA LEU A 419 3.79 14.88 10.18
C LEU A 419 2.26 14.85 10.28
N CYS A 420 1.56 14.88 9.14
CA CYS A 420 0.11 14.75 9.09
C CYS A 420 -0.39 13.42 9.67
N THR A 421 0.35 12.33 9.45
CA THR A 421 -0.01 11.00 9.95
C THR A 421 0.12 10.87 11.48
N LEU A 422 0.96 11.70 12.11
CA LEU A 422 1.10 11.73 13.56
C LEU A 422 -0.08 12.43 14.25
N VAL A 423 -0.90 13.15 13.50
CA VAL A 423 -2.10 13.81 14.01
C VAL A 423 -3.18 12.76 14.27
N PRO A 424 -3.69 12.64 15.51
CA PRO A 424 -4.71 11.65 15.85
C PRO A 424 -6.06 11.98 15.17
N GLY A 425 -6.81 10.92 14.82
CA GLY A 425 -8.11 11.08 14.17
C GLY A 425 -9.15 11.75 15.07
N SER A 426 -10.09 12.49 14.45
CA SER A 426 -11.20 13.15 15.16
C SER A 426 -12.12 12.16 15.90
N ALA A 427 -12.11 10.88 15.49
CA ALA A 427 -12.88 9.81 16.13
C ALA A 427 -12.23 9.24 17.41
N ASP A 428 -11.02 9.69 17.77
CA ASP A 428 -10.35 9.24 19.00
C ASP A 428 -10.87 10.05 20.19
N PRO A 429 -11.50 9.42 21.20
CA PRO A 429 -11.97 10.11 22.40
C PRO A 429 -10.82 10.70 23.24
N HIS A 430 -9.59 10.23 23.03
CA HIS A 430 -8.39 10.68 23.73
C HIS A 430 -7.24 10.98 22.75
N PRO A 431 -7.24 12.12 22.03
CA PRO A 431 -6.29 12.43 20.97
C PRO A 431 -4.83 12.27 21.38
N TRP A 432 -4.49 12.63 22.61
CA TRP A 432 -3.12 12.52 23.15
C TRP A 432 -2.66 11.07 23.32
N ARG A 433 -3.58 10.17 23.71
CA ARG A 433 -3.29 8.73 23.78
C ARG A 433 -3.13 8.13 22.39
N GLY A 434 -3.95 8.56 21.42
CA GLY A 434 -3.83 8.17 20.01
C GLY A 434 -2.47 8.56 19.43
N PHE A 435 -2.07 9.83 19.61
CA PHE A 435 -0.75 10.30 19.22
C PHE A 435 0.39 9.46 19.83
N LEU A 436 0.36 9.30 21.17
CA LEU A 436 1.39 8.54 21.88
C LEU A 436 1.45 7.08 21.38
N LYS A 437 0.30 6.45 21.14
CA LYS A 437 0.20 5.10 20.61
C LYS A 437 0.88 4.98 19.23
N ILE A 438 0.67 5.94 18.32
CA ILE A 438 1.32 5.97 17.01
C ILE A 438 2.84 6.15 17.15
N VAL A 439 3.27 7.13 17.94
CA VAL A 439 4.70 7.44 18.13
C VAL A 439 5.44 6.28 18.79
N VAL A 440 4.90 5.71 19.87
CA VAL A 440 5.52 4.58 20.58
C VAL A 440 5.59 3.33 19.68
N SER A 441 4.51 3.06 18.93
CA SER A 441 4.49 1.91 18.01
C SER A 441 5.50 2.08 16.87
N GLY A 442 5.59 3.28 16.28
CA GLY A 442 6.59 3.62 15.26
C GLY A 442 8.02 3.54 15.77
N ALA A 443 8.27 4.09 16.98
CA ALA A 443 9.57 4.01 17.65
C ALA A 443 9.97 2.55 17.98
N ALA A 444 9.01 1.73 18.41
CA ALA A 444 9.24 0.30 18.65
C ALA A 444 9.61 -0.44 17.35
N MET A 445 8.91 -0.18 16.25
CA MET A 445 9.26 -0.73 14.93
C MET A 445 10.68 -0.34 14.52
N PHE A 446 11.08 0.92 14.73
CA PHE A 446 12.42 1.39 14.44
C PHE A 446 13.46 0.69 15.32
N ALA A 447 13.25 0.65 16.64
CA ALA A 447 14.17 0.05 17.61
C ALA A 447 14.40 -1.45 17.32
N ILE A 448 13.34 -2.18 16.97
CA ILE A 448 13.44 -3.60 16.61
C ILE A 448 14.28 -3.77 15.34
N GLY A 449 14.10 -2.92 14.32
CA GLY A 449 14.91 -2.94 13.10
C GLY A 449 16.40 -2.69 13.41
N VAL A 450 16.71 -1.65 14.18
CA VAL A 450 18.09 -1.35 14.60
C VAL A 450 18.71 -2.51 15.37
N LEU A 451 17.94 -3.15 16.27
CA LEU A 451 18.39 -4.31 17.03
C LEU A 451 18.73 -5.49 16.09
N PHE A 452 17.89 -5.81 15.13
CA PHE A 452 18.17 -6.90 14.19
C PHE A 452 19.42 -6.61 13.35
N TYR A 453 19.57 -5.39 12.85
CA TYR A 453 20.79 -5.00 12.12
C TYR A 453 22.03 -5.20 12.98
N TRP A 454 22.04 -4.69 14.20
CA TRP A 454 23.18 -4.75 15.10
C TRP A 454 23.54 -6.20 15.51
N LEU A 455 22.54 -7.04 15.78
CA LEU A 455 22.76 -8.46 16.07
C LEU A 455 23.36 -9.20 14.87
N ALA A 456 22.89 -8.90 13.65
CA ALA A 456 23.42 -9.49 12.43
C ALA A 456 24.86 -9.02 12.12
N ASP A 457 25.14 -7.73 12.29
CA ASP A 457 26.49 -7.16 12.08
C ASP A 457 27.49 -7.77 13.06
N ARG A 458 27.11 -7.95 14.32
CA ARG A 458 27.95 -8.66 15.33
C ARG A 458 28.25 -10.09 14.91
N ARG A 459 27.23 -10.86 14.48
CA ARG A 459 27.42 -12.24 14.01
C ARG A 459 28.38 -12.30 12.83
N ARG A 460 28.24 -11.39 11.87
CA ARG A 460 29.12 -11.30 10.70
C ARG A 460 30.57 -11.00 11.09
N LYS A 461 30.80 -10.05 11.99
CA LYS A 461 32.14 -9.69 12.48
C LYS A 461 32.79 -10.86 13.21
N THR A 462 32.06 -11.55 14.10
CA THR A 462 32.54 -12.73 14.79
C THR A 462 32.94 -13.86 13.82
N ALA A 463 32.11 -14.11 12.78
CA ALA A 463 32.41 -15.12 11.78
C ALA A 463 33.68 -14.80 10.97
N LEU A 464 33.88 -13.53 10.60
CA LEU A 464 35.09 -13.07 9.90
C LEU A 464 36.35 -13.19 10.78
N THR A 465 36.25 -12.86 12.07
CA THR A 465 37.37 -13.00 13.02
C THR A 465 37.76 -14.48 13.23
N LEU A 466 36.77 -15.37 13.32
CA LEU A 466 37.00 -16.81 13.44
C LEU A 466 37.62 -17.40 12.15
N ALA A 467 37.19 -16.94 10.98
CA ALA A 467 37.78 -17.37 9.71
C ALA A 467 39.26 -16.92 9.57
N ALA A 468 39.56 -15.66 9.93
CA ALA A 468 40.90 -15.13 9.91
C ALA A 468 41.84 -15.75 10.96
N ALA A 469 41.29 -16.33 12.02
CA ALA A 469 42.07 -17.06 13.03
C ALA A 469 42.34 -18.54 12.68
N ALA A 470 41.59 -19.06 11.66
CA ALA A 470 41.75 -20.43 11.17
C ALA A 470 42.69 -20.55 9.94
N GLU A 471 43.05 -19.42 9.33
CA GLU A 471 44.12 -19.30 8.32
C GLU A 471 45.49 -19.00 8.98
#